data_c5dbcebaddfd4c018e6c2d1f88ff9e63
#
_entry.id   c5dbcebaddfd4c018e6c2d1f88ff9e63
#
_cell.length_a   1.000
_cell.length_b   1.000
_cell.length_c   1.000
_cell.angle_alpha   90.00
_cell.angle_beta   90.00
_cell.angle_gamma   90.00
#
_symmetry.space_group_name_H-M   'P 1'
#
loop_
_entity.id
_entity.type
_entity.pdbx_description
1 polymer ?
#
loop_
_entity_poly.entity_id
_entity_poly.type
_entity_poly.pdbx_seq_one_letter_code
_entity_poly.pdbx_strand_id
1 'polypeptide(L)'
;CTHSLLTGAIVFTLLALSPTATVLDHTLYHIAYPDTIYQLLSVFRSTGRLIWPVYYGWITLVLLGLYHLLKHYRKPTACIILCIGLLIQLVDLSPSLTDKHIPYAKKVKDITYVSPLHSSAWDILGTSCEQIVFYPPTHYGLYCDPYVSCTFVEYAERYGLTCNISYLSRNLSAEADDATYAHFQKRKAGVTFPKNIYVFFDISKVPPASETRLRYYEIDGYLIGTELDLDAYASASPVSSHN
;
A
#
# COMPACT_ATOMS: atom_id res chain seq x y z
N CYS A 1 -33.46 0.81 26.56
CA CYS A 1 -32.10 0.30 26.19
C CYS A 1 -32.11 -0.48 24.87
N THR A 2 -32.99 -1.48 24.65
CA THR A 2 -32.99 -2.30 23.41
C THR A 2 -33.23 -1.50 22.14
N HIS A 3 -34.18 -0.56 22.16
CA HIS A 3 -34.44 0.30 21.01
C HIS A 3 -33.23 1.17 20.63
N SER A 4 -32.53 1.73 21.60
CA SER A 4 -31.34 2.56 21.33
C SER A 4 -30.19 1.73 20.75
N LEU A 5 -30.00 0.50 21.21
CA LEU A 5 -28.98 -0.42 20.65
C LEU A 5 -29.32 -0.82 19.21
N LEU A 6 -30.60 -1.14 18.95
CA LEU A 6 -31.04 -1.48 17.61
C LEU A 6 -30.91 -0.31 16.64
N THR A 7 -31.32 0.87 17.05
CA THR A 7 -31.16 2.10 16.26
C THR A 7 -29.70 2.38 15.97
N GLY A 8 -28.84 2.27 16.98
CA GLY A 8 -27.38 2.42 16.81
C GLY A 8 -26.80 1.39 15.82
N ALA A 9 -27.20 0.12 15.94
CA ALA A 9 -26.76 -0.92 15.02
C ALA A 9 -27.17 -0.63 13.58
N ILE A 10 -28.42 -0.20 13.35
CA ILE A 10 -28.91 0.19 12.02
C ILE A 10 -28.08 1.36 11.46
N VAL A 11 -27.89 2.41 12.26
CA VAL A 11 -27.11 3.60 11.83
C VAL A 11 -25.70 3.21 11.46
N PHE A 12 -24.98 2.45 12.31
CA PHE A 12 -23.62 2.01 12.01
C PHE A 12 -23.54 1.11 10.78
N THR A 13 -24.53 0.23 10.60
CA THR A 13 -24.61 -0.62 9.40
C THR A 13 -24.78 0.22 8.14
N LEU A 14 -25.69 1.20 8.15
CA LEU A 14 -25.93 2.08 7.00
C LEU A 14 -24.69 2.93 6.68
N LEU A 15 -24.01 3.46 7.69
CA LEU A 15 -22.77 4.23 7.51
C LEU A 15 -21.60 3.37 7.04
N ALA A 16 -21.60 2.07 7.34
CA ALA A 16 -20.57 1.14 6.91
C ALA A 16 -20.78 0.65 5.47
N LEU A 17 -21.98 0.85 4.89
CA LEU A 17 -22.25 0.46 3.52
C LEU A 17 -21.36 1.23 2.55
N SER A 18 -20.70 0.51 1.66
CA SER A 18 -19.96 1.12 0.56
C SER A 18 -20.93 1.74 -0.45
N PRO A 19 -20.56 2.85 -1.11
CA PRO A 19 -21.37 3.39 -2.24
C PRO A 19 -21.58 2.36 -3.35
N THR A 20 -20.69 1.41 -3.47
CA THR A 20 -20.80 0.33 -4.46
C THR A 20 -20.62 -1.01 -3.77
N ALA A 21 -21.54 -1.93 -3.96
CA ALA A 21 -21.39 -3.32 -3.55
C ALA A 21 -21.26 -4.22 -4.76
N THR A 22 -20.29 -5.11 -4.73
CA THR A 22 -20.02 -6.10 -5.77
C THR A 22 -20.02 -7.49 -5.16
N VAL A 23 -20.54 -8.47 -5.89
CA VAL A 23 -20.43 -9.89 -5.55
C VAL A 23 -19.83 -10.58 -6.76
N LEU A 24 -18.68 -11.19 -6.57
CA LEU A 24 -17.82 -11.62 -7.68
C LEU A 24 -17.56 -10.42 -8.60
N ASP A 25 -17.83 -10.53 -9.90
CA ASP A 25 -17.65 -9.46 -10.88
C ASP A 25 -18.95 -8.65 -11.16
N HIS A 26 -20.02 -8.89 -10.38
CA HIS A 26 -21.32 -8.22 -10.58
C HIS A 26 -21.54 -7.12 -9.55
N THR A 27 -21.82 -5.91 -10.04
CA THR A 27 -22.26 -4.80 -9.17
C THR A 27 -23.71 -5.02 -8.74
N LEU A 28 -23.94 -5.20 -7.44
CA LEU A 28 -25.28 -5.38 -6.87
C LEU A 28 -26.00 -4.05 -6.79
N TYR A 29 -25.32 -3.00 -6.36
CA TYR A 29 -25.86 -1.66 -6.32
C TYR A 29 -24.73 -0.62 -6.41
N HIS A 30 -25.09 0.55 -6.88
CA HIS A 30 -24.28 1.76 -6.83
C HIS A 30 -25.14 2.92 -6.35
N ILE A 31 -24.75 3.54 -5.23
CA ILE A 31 -25.43 4.71 -4.65
C ILE A 31 -24.55 5.93 -4.92
N ALA A 32 -25.04 6.84 -5.75
CA ALA A 32 -24.40 8.13 -5.95
C ALA A 32 -24.71 9.04 -4.76
N TYR A 33 -23.74 9.26 -3.88
CA TYR A 33 -23.90 10.24 -2.82
C TYR A 33 -23.67 11.67 -3.34
N PRO A 34 -24.42 12.66 -2.84
CA PRO A 34 -24.07 14.07 -3.04
C PRO A 34 -22.65 14.35 -2.55
N ASP A 35 -21.93 15.26 -3.21
CA ASP A 35 -20.53 15.58 -2.93
C ASP A 35 -20.28 15.94 -1.45
N THR A 36 -21.23 16.63 -0.82
CA THR A 36 -21.12 16.99 0.61
C THR A 36 -21.08 15.75 1.51
N ILE A 37 -21.91 14.73 1.21
CA ILE A 37 -21.93 13.46 1.96
C ILE A 37 -20.67 12.67 1.67
N TYR A 38 -20.23 12.66 0.42
CA TYR A 38 -18.99 12.00 0.03
C TYR A 38 -17.77 12.61 0.77
N GLN A 39 -17.68 13.93 0.84
CA GLN A 39 -16.62 14.63 1.58
C GLN A 39 -16.67 14.31 3.07
N LEU A 40 -17.85 14.29 3.70
CA LEU A 40 -18.01 13.93 5.10
C LEU A 40 -17.57 12.47 5.37
N LEU A 41 -18.02 11.53 4.55
CA LEU A 41 -17.64 10.12 4.67
C LEU A 41 -16.15 9.90 4.36
N SER A 42 -15.58 10.72 3.49
CA SER A 42 -14.17 10.66 3.13
C SER A 42 -13.22 11.02 4.28
N VAL A 43 -13.69 11.69 5.33
CA VAL A 43 -12.90 11.93 6.55
C VAL A 43 -12.53 10.59 7.21
N PHE A 44 -13.39 9.58 7.11
CA PHE A 44 -13.09 8.25 7.63
C PHE A 44 -12.23 7.49 6.63
N ARG A 45 -11.05 7.05 7.04
CA ARG A 45 -10.12 6.25 6.20
C ARG A 45 -10.77 4.99 5.64
N SER A 46 -11.75 4.43 6.36
CA SER A 46 -12.52 3.27 5.95
C SER A 46 -13.87 3.29 6.67
N THR A 47 -14.92 3.63 5.95
CA THR A 47 -16.30 3.60 6.47
C THR A 47 -16.71 2.18 6.87
N GLY A 48 -16.19 1.16 6.19
CA GLY A 48 -16.44 -0.25 6.54
C GLY A 48 -16.07 -0.62 7.97
N ARG A 49 -15.16 0.13 8.63
CA ARG A 49 -14.83 -0.11 10.05
C ARG A 49 -15.97 0.27 11.00
N LEU A 50 -16.91 1.08 10.57
CA LEU A 50 -18.08 1.46 11.38
C LEU A 50 -19.00 0.26 11.67
N ILE A 51 -18.87 -0.85 10.93
CA ILE A 51 -19.59 -2.10 11.23
C ILE A 51 -19.06 -2.82 12.48
N TRP A 52 -17.82 -2.54 12.92
CA TRP A 52 -17.22 -3.29 14.03
C TRP A 52 -18.02 -3.30 15.33
N PRO A 53 -18.61 -2.19 15.82
CA PRO A 53 -19.46 -2.22 16.99
C PRO A 53 -20.65 -3.20 16.84
N VAL A 54 -21.24 -3.25 15.66
CA VAL A 54 -22.34 -4.17 15.33
C VAL A 54 -21.84 -5.61 15.31
N TYR A 55 -20.68 -5.84 14.68
CA TYR A 55 -20.04 -7.15 14.61
C TYR A 55 -19.71 -7.71 16.01
N TYR A 56 -19.09 -6.91 16.88
CA TYR A 56 -18.81 -7.32 18.26
C TYR A 56 -20.09 -7.53 19.07
N GLY A 57 -21.12 -6.72 18.83
CA GLY A 57 -22.45 -6.93 19.40
C GLY A 57 -23.03 -8.30 19.01
N TRP A 58 -22.95 -8.67 17.74
CA TRP A 58 -23.35 -9.97 17.23
C TRP A 58 -22.58 -11.12 17.86
N ILE A 59 -21.25 -11.04 17.92
CA ILE A 59 -20.41 -12.05 18.60
C ILE A 59 -20.86 -12.23 20.05
N THR A 60 -21.09 -11.14 20.76
CA THR A 60 -21.55 -11.19 22.16
C THR A 60 -22.90 -11.89 22.27
N LEU A 61 -23.86 -11.57 21.40
CA LEU A 61 -25.16 -12.24 21.38
C LEU A 61 -25.06 -13.73 21.08
N VAL A 62 -24.18 -14.11 20.12
CA VAL A 62 -23.95 -15.53 19.78
C VAL A 62 -23.35 -16.27 20.98
N LEU A 63 -22.37 -15.68 21.67
CA LEU A 63 -21.74 -16.28 22.84
C LEU A 63 -22.73 -16.44 24.01
N LEU A 64 -23.57 -15.42 24.26
CA LEU A 64 -24.61 -15.50 25.28
C LEU A 64 -25.68 -16.56 24.91
N GLY A 65 -26.09 -16.60 23.62
CA GLY A 65 -27.01 -17.62 23.13
C GLY A 65 -26.43 -19.03 23.28
N LEU A 66 -25.18 -19.21 22.91
CA LEU A 66 -24.46 -20.47 23.05
C LEU A 66 -24.36 -20.90 24.54
N TYR A 67 -24.01 -19.95 25.43
CA TYR A 67 -23.99 -20.20 26.88
C TYR A 67 -25.36 -20.65 27.39
N HIS A 68 -26.44 -19.94 26.99
CA HIS A 68 -27.80 -20.30 27.37
C HIS A 68 -28.25 -21.66 26.83
N LEU A 69 -27.82 -22.02 25.64
CA LEU A 69 -28.09 -23.31 25.03
C LEU A 69 -27.33 -24.43 25.78
N LEU A 70 -26.01 -24.25 25.96
CA LEU A 70 -25.12 -25.28 26.53
C LEU A 70 -25.39 -25.59 27.99
N LYS A 71 -25.91 -24.63 28.78
CA LYS A 71 -26.24 -24.85 30.18
C LYS A 71 -27.33 -25.92 30.40
N HIS A 72 -28.15 -26.24 29.37
CA HIS A 72 -29.17 -27.26 29.44
C HIS A 72 -28.66 -28.65 29.08
N TYR A 73 -27.45 -28.78 28.56
CA TYR A 73 -26.83 -30.05 28.21
C TYR A 73 -25.94 -30.59 29.34
N ARG A 74 -25.69 -31.90 29.31
CA ARG A 74 -24.67 -32.51 30.18
C ARG A 74 -23.28 -31.97 29.82
N LYS A 75 -22.42 -31.79 30.82
CA LYS A 75 -21.07 -31.26 30.64
C LYS A 75 -20.27 -31.87 29.46
N PRO A 76 -20.25 -33.22 29.27
CA PRO A 76 -19.50 -33.82 28.18
C PRO A 76 -20.07 -33.43 26.79
N THR A 77 -21.40 -33.36 26.67
CA THR A 77 -22.04 -32.93 25.41
C THR A 77 -21.72 -31.48 25.09
N ALA A 78 -21.77 -30.61 26.07
CA ALA A 78 -21.39 -29.20 25.92
C ALA A 78 -19.91 -29.05 25.47
N CYS A 79 -18.99 -29.82 26.08
CA CYS A 79 -17.59 -29.82 25.66
C CYS A 79 -17.41 -30.30 24.21
N ILE A 80 -18.12 -31.36 23.80
CA ILE A 80 -18.04 -31.85 22.41
C ILE A 80 -18.48 -30.76 21.42
N ILE A 81 -19.60 -30.08 21.70
CA ILE A 81 -20.10 -29.00 20.82
C ILE A 81 -19.07 -27.88 20.72
N LEU A 82 -18.47 -27.47 21.84
CA LEU A 82 -17.43 -26.42 21.82
C LEU A 82 -16.16 -26.87 21.08
N CYS A 83 -15.74 -28.13 21.25
CA CYS A 83 -14.59 -28.66 20.52
C CYS A 83 -14.83 -28.70 19.00
N ILE A 84 -16.03 -29.09 18.56
CA ILE A 84 -16.38 -29.07 17.14
C ILE A 84 -16.35 -27.63 16.61
N GLY A 85 -16.93 -26.68 17.34
CA GLY A 85 -16.87 -25.27 16.94
C GLY A 85 -15.45 -24.75 16.84
N LEU A 86 -14.58 -25.10 17.80
CA LEU A 86 -13.17 -24.73 17.77
C LEU A 86 -12.43 -25.37 16.59
N LEU A 87 -12.69 -26.63 16.28
CA LEU A 87 -12.10 -27.29 15.11
C LEU A 87 -12.51 -26.63 13.80
N ILE A 88 -13.78 -26.28 13.64
CA ILE A 88 -14.26 -25.53 12.48
C ILE A 88 -13.52 -24.19 12.35
N GLN A 89 -13.39 -23.47 13.45
CA GLN A 89 -12.66 -22.20 13.50
C GLN A 89 -11.17 -22.36 13.10
N LEU A 90 -10.50 -23.41 13.57
CA LEU A 90 -9.11 -23.70 13.22
C LEU A 90 -8.96 -24.03 11.73
N VAL A 91 -9.91 -24.76 11.16
CA VAL A 91 -9.92 -25.05 9.71
C VAL A 91 -10.13 -23.76 8.91
N ASP A 92 -11.06 -22.91 9.33
CA ASP A 92 -11.33 -21.63 8.68
C ASP A 92 -10.12 -20.67 8.73
N LEU A 93 -9.39 -20.67 9.84
CA LEU A 93 -8.18 -19.85 10.01
C LEU A 93 -6.94 -20.45 9.34
N SER A 94 -6.97 -21.72 8.93
CA SER A 94 -5.78 -22.42 8.42
C SER A 94 -5.13 -21.73 7.20
N PRO A 95 -5.85 -21.19 6.20
CA PRO A 95 -5.23 -20.47 5.09
C PRO A 95 -4.48 -19.22 5.58
N SER A 96 -5.04 -18.48 6.53
CA SER A 96 -4.39 -17.29 7.06
C SER A 96 -3.12 -17.62 7.86
N LEU A 97 -3.11 -18.76 8.54
CA LEU A 97 -1.94 -19.25 9.28
C LEU A 97 -0.83 -19.72 8.32
N THR A 98 -1.19 -20.48 7.29
CA THR A 98 -0.21 -21.03 6.33
C THR A 98 0.34 -19.95 5.41
N ASP A 99 -0.51 -19.10 4.87
CA ASP A 99 -0.13 -18.17 3.81
C ASP A 99 0.48 -16.87 4.34
N LYS A 100 0.13 -16.50 5.56
CA LYS A 100 0.61 -15.25 6.17
C LYS A 100 1.53 -15.49 7.36
N HIS A 101 1.04 -16.15 8.40
CA HIS A 101 1.74 -16.25 9.68
C HIS A 101 3.06 -17.02 9.56
N ILE A 102 3.06 -18.19 8.91
CA ILE A 102 4.25 -19.02 8.80
C ILE A 102 5.37 -18.34 7.98
N PRO A 103 5.11 -17.75 6.80
CA PRO A 103 6.12 -16.98 6.09
C PRO A 103 6.68 -15.81 6.89
N TYR A 104 5.82 -15.07 7.60
CA TYR A 104 6.26 -13.96 8.45
C TYR A 104 7.10 -14.45 9.62
N ALA A 105 6.70 -15.51 10.31
CA ALA A 105 7.46 -16.08 11.42
C ALA A 105 8.84 -16.59 11.01
N LYS A 106 8.98 -17.08 9.78
CA LYS A 106 10.29 -17.46 9.22
C LYS A 106 11.16 -16.24 8.92
N LYS A 107 10.59 -15.17 8.38
CA LYS A 107 11.30 -13.93 8.09
C LYS A 107 11.76 -13.20 9.35
N VAL A 108 11.00 -13.23 10.44
CA VAL A 108 11.34 -12.56 11.72
C VAL A 108 12.57 -13.17 12.41
N LYS A 109 13.03 -14.36 12.02
CA LYS A 109 14.27 -14.93 12.54
C LYS A 109 15.53 -14.19 12.07
N ASP A 110 15.48 -13.55 10.90
CA ASP A 110 16.52 -12.66 10.38
C ASP A 110 16.08 -11.20 10.59
N ILE A 111 16.39 -10.66 11.76
CA ILE A 111 16.02 -9.27 12.13
C ILE A 111 16.90 -8.24 11.40
N THR A 112 17.95 -8.67 10.72
CA THR A 112 18.86 -7.77 10.04
C THR A 112 18.30 -7.41 8.66
N TYR A 113 17.84 -6.17 8.52
CA TYR A 113 17.51 -5.64 7.20
C TYR A 113 18.79 -5.50 6.39
N VAL A 114 18.83 -6.12 5.23
CA VAL A 114 19.89 -5.95 4.24
C VAL A 114 19.30 -5.16 3.07
N SER A 115 19.84 -3.98 2.84
CA SER A 115 19.42 -3.16 1.70
C SER A 115 19.70 -3.90 0.39
N PRO A 116 18.77 -3.95 -0.55
CA PRO A 116 19.01 -4.49 -1.89
C PRO A 116 19.84 -3.57 -2.78
N LEU A 117 20.20 -2.36 -2.31
CA LEU A 117 21.06 -1.40 -3.02
C LEU A 117 22.50 -1.74 -2.72
N HIS A 118 23.13 -2.55 -3.58
CA HIS A 118 24.47 -3.10 -3.35
C HIS A 118 25.57 -2.39 -4.13
N SER A 119 25.21 -1.73 -5.23
CA SER A 119 26.19 -1.04 -6.09
C SER A 119 26.81 0.16 -5.39
N SER A 120 28.13 0.35 -5.56
CA SER A 120 28.83 1.55 -5.09
C SER A 120 28.37 2.85 -5.76
N ALA A 121 27.64 2.75 -6.87
CA ALA A 121 26.99 3.89 -7.51
C ALA A 121 26.01 4.61 -6.57
N TRP A 122 25.36 3.87 -5.66
CA TRP A 122 24.46 4.46 -4.67
C TRP A 122 25.17 5.37 -3.67
N ASP A 123 26.39 5.06 -3.28
CA ASP A 123 27.17 5.92 -2.38
C ASP A 123 27.53 7.25 -3.06
N ILE A 124 27.83 7.21 -4.35
CA ILE A 124 28.12 8.40 -5.15
C ILE A 124 26.86 9.24 -5.33
N LEU A 125 25.75 8.61 -5.71
CA LEU A 125 24.46 9.28 -5.85
C LEU A 125 24.03 9.92 -4.53
N GLY A 126 24.12 9.19 -3.42
CA GLY A 126 23.70 9.65 -2.11
C GLY A 126 24.51 10.84 -1.60
N THR A 127 25.81 10.87 -1.87
CA THR A 127 26.69 11.97 -1.43
C THR A 127 26.66 13.19 -2.35
N SER A 128 26.28 13.01 -3.61
CA SER A 128 26.33 14.07 -4.63
C SER A 128 24.97 14.69 -4.93
N CYS A 129 23.88 14.03 -4.56
CA CYS A 129 22.51 14.48 -4.83
C CYS A 129 21.82 14.99 -3.55
N GLU A 130 20.70 15.68 -3.73
CA GLU A 130 19.89 16.25 -2.65
C GLU A 130 18.47 15.68 -2.62
N GLN A 131 18.02 15.09 -3.73
CA GLN A 131 16.64 14.63 -3.87
C GLN A 131 16.54 13.36 -4.70
N ILE A 132 15.64 12.46 -4.27
CA ILE A 132 15.17 11.33 -5.06
C ILE A 132 13.77 11.64 -5.58
N VAL A 133 13.60 11.51 -6.89
CA VAL A 133 12.33 11.72 -7.57
C VAL A 133 11.88 10.41 -8.20
N PHE A 134 10.81 9.85 -7.68
CA PHE A 134 10.19 8.65 -8.24
C PHE A 134 9.24 9.01 -9.35
N TYR A 135 9.29 8.24 -10.44
CA TYR A 135 8.44 8.48 -11.58
C TYR A 135 7.84 7.19 -12.16
N PRO A 136 6.50 7.09 -12.21
CA PRO A 136 5.53 7.99 -11.59
C PRO A 136 5.70 8.02 -10.07
N PRO A 137 5.20 9.07 -9.35
CA PRO A 137 5.24 9.09 -7.90
C PRO A 137 4.54 7.86 -7.39
N THR A 138 5.24 7.06 -6.57
CA THR A 138 4.69 5.80 -6.13
C THR A 138 3.65 6.00 -5.05
N HIS A 139 2.46 5.50 -5.31
CA HIS A 139 1.48 5.26 -4.28
C HIS A 139 1.72 3.87 -3.70
N TYR A 140 1.60 3.76 -2.39
CA TYR A 140 1.67 2.47 -1.73
C TYR A 140 0.72 1.46 -2.42
N GLY A 141 1.30 0.43 -3.00
CA GLY A 141 0.57 -0.71 -3.56
C GLY A 141 0.20 -0.66 -5.03
N LEU A 142 0.41 0.46 -5.76
CA LEU A 142 0.05 0.53 -7.18
C LEU A 142 1.19 0.19 -8.15
N TYR A 143 2.43 0.58 -7.83
CA TYR A 143 3.54 0.46 -8.80
C TYR A 143 4.77 -0.25 -8.28
N CYS A 144 4.90 -0.49 -6.96
CA CYS A 144 6.02 -1.23 -6.42
C CYS A 144 5.65 -2.02 -5.17
N ASP A 145 6.42 -3.05 -4.90
CA ASP A 145 6.41 -3.76 -3.63
C ASP A 145 6.64 -2.75 -2.48
N PRO A 146 5.90 -2.83 -1.37
CA PRO A 146 6.11 -2.01 -0.19
C PRO A 146 7.57 -2.00 0.29
N TYR A 147 8.29 -3.08 0.07
CA TYR A 147 9.71 -3.18 0.41
C TYR A 147 10.58 -2.23 -0.39
N VAL A 148 10.25 -1.96 -1.66
CA VAL A 148 10.99 -1.02 -2.51
C VAL A 148 10.89 0.39 -1.95
N SER A 149 9.67 0.82 -1.55
CA SER A 149 9.47 2.12 -0.92
C SER A 149 10.27 2.26 0.37
N CYS A 150 10.27 1.22 1.22
CA CYS A 150 11.05 1.22 2.47
C CYS A 150 12.55 1.30 2.20
N THR A 151 13.05 0.60 1.18
CA THR A 151 14.46 0.62 0.79
C THR A 151 14.93 2.03 0.42
N PHE A 152 14.16 2.72 -0.40
CA PHE A 152 14.54 4.07 -0.81
C PHE A 152 14.33 5.12 0.28
N VAL A 153 13.36 4.94 1.17
CA VAL A 153 13.20 5.81 2.34
C VAL A 153 14.39 5.64 3.30
N GLU A 154 14.84 4.41 3.56
CA GLU A 154 16.04 4.15 4.37
C GLU A 154 17.28 4.76 3.71
N TYR A 155 17.42 4.60 2.39
CA TYR A 155 18.51 5.20 1.66
C TYR A 155 18.47 6.75 1.71
N ALA A 156 17.30 7.35 1.55
CA ALA A 156 17.12 8.79 1.66
C ALA A 156 17.46 9.30 3.06
N GLU A 157 17.06 8.58 4.11
CA GLU A 157 17.41 8.90 5.50
C GLU A 157 18.92 8.86 5.71
N ARG A 158 19.59 7.81 5.22
CA ARG A 158 21.04 7.62 5.37
C ARG A 158 21.87 8.77 4.80
N TYR A 159 21.46 9.32 3.66
CA TYR A 159 22.18 10.39 2.96
C TYR A 159 21.56 11.77 3.13
N GLY A 160 20.48 11.92 3.89
CA GLY A 160 19.79 13.18 4.10
C GLY A 160 19.08 13.72 2.85
N LEU A 161 18.61 12.82 1.96
CA LEU A 161 17.95 13.18 0.73
C LEU A 161 16.45 13.44 0.97
N THR A 162 15.89 14.38 0.24
CA THR A 162 14.42 14.51 0.16
C THR A 162 13.86 13.55 -0.87
N CYS A 163 12.61 13.09 -0.69
CA CYS A 163 11.95 12.21 -1.66
C CYS A 163 10.47 12.58 -1.83
N ASN A 164 9.92 12.26 -3.00
CA ASN A 164 8.51 12.45 -3.31
C ASN A 164 7.67 11.17 -3.05
N ILE A 165 8.24 10.19 -2.39
CA ILE A 165 7.50 9.05 -1.87
C ILE A 165 6.93 9.41 -0.50
N SER A 166 5.66 9.08 -0.28
CA SER A 166 5.11 9.03 1.06
C SER A 166 4.09 7.91 1.15
N TYR A 167 4.01 7.29 2.32
CA TYR A 167 2.89 6.42 2.62
C TYR A 167 1.63 7.25 2.75
N LEU A 168 0.90 7.36 1.65
CA LEU A 168 -0.38 8.05 1.66
C LEU A 168 -1.48 7.07 2.02
N SER A 169 -2.32 7.47 2.95
CA SER A 169 -3.49 6.67 3.36
C SER A 169 -4.57 6.63 2.27
N ARG A 170 -4.43 7.44 1.23
CA ARG A 170 -5.31 7.53 0.05
C ARG A 170 -4.43 7.70 -1.17
N ASN A 171 -4.87 7.14 -2.29
CA ASN A 171 -4.24 7.41 -3.57
C ASN A 171 -4.32 8.91 -3.85
N LEU A 172 -3.25 9.48 -4.38
CA LEU A 172 -3.34 10.80 -5.00
C LEU A 172 -4.40 10.72 -6.11
N SER A 173 -5.14 11.79 -6.31
CA SER A 173 -6.07 11.83 -7.44
C SER A 173 -5.28 11.75 -8.76
N ALA A 174 -5.91 11.27 -9.82
CA ALA A 174 -5.32 11.27 -11.14
C ALA A 174 -4.81 12.68 -11.54
N GLU A 175 -5.50 13.73 -11.07
CA GLU A 175 -5.08 15.13 -11.25
C GLU A 175 -3.73 15.45 -10.59
N ALA A 176 -3.43 14.88 -9.42
CA ALA A 176 -2.14 15.06 -8.77
C ALA A 176 -1.02 14.28 -9.48
N ASP A 177 -1.34 13.12 -10.05
CA ASP A 177 -0.44 12.37 -10.91
C ASP A 177 -0.15 13.13 -12.20
N ASP A 178 -1.19 13.67 -12.85
CA ASP A 178 -1.07 14.50 -14.05
C ASP A 178 -0.31 15.80 -13.76
N ALA A 179 -0.54 16.44 -12.62
CA ALA A 179 0.20 17.62 -12.21
C ALA A 179 1.69 17.32 -11.98
N THR A 180 2.01 16.17 -11.37
CA THR A 180 3.40 15.73 -11.18
C THR A 180 4.05 15.41 -12.53
N TYR A 181 3.32 14.76 -13.44
CA TYR A 181 3.76 14.49 -14.80
C TYR A 181 3.96 15.78 -15.58
N ALA A 182 3.01 16.71 -15.54
CA ALA A 182 3.11 18.01 -16.20
C ALA A 182 4.28 18.84 -15.64
N HIS A 183 4.55 18.76 -14.35
CA HIS A 183 5.70 19.40 -13.73
C HIS A 183 7.03 18.79 -14.23
N PHE A 184 7.07 17.47 -14.38
CA PHE A 184 8.20 16.77 -14.96
C PHE A 184 8.37 17.11 -16.45
N GLN A 185 7.29 17.17 -17.22
CA GLN A 185 7.29 17.55 -18.62
C GLN A 185 7.70 19.02 -18.85
N LYS A 186 7.29 19.93 -17.98
CA LYS A 186 7.75 21.34 -18.01
C LYS A 186 9.26 21.46 -17.79
N ARG A 187 9.86 20.51 -17.09
CA ARG A 187 11.31 20.40 -16.90
C ARG A 187 12.06 19.85 -18.12
N LYS A 188 11.35 19.30 -19.13
CA LYS A 188 11.94 18.80 -20.38
C LYS A 188 12.76 19.83 -21.15
N ALA A 189 12.39 21.10 -21.13
CA ALA A 189 13.01 22.13 -21.95
C ALA A 189 14.32 22.72 -21.37
N GLY A 190 15.15 21.91 -20.73
CA GLY A 190 16.49 22.34 -20.30
C GLY A 190 16.62 22.72 -18.83
N VAL A 191 15.59 22.56 -18.01
CA VAL A 191 15.69 22.71 -16.56
C VAL A 191 15.89 21.32 -15.94
N THR A 192 17.10 20.86 -15.97
CA THR A 192 17.52 19.71 -15.20
C THR A 192 17.91 20.17 -13.80
N PHE A 193 17.65 19.32 -12.82
CA PHE A 193 18.13 19.54 -11.46
C PHE A 193 19.35 18.65 -11.27
N PRO A 194 20.56 19.21 -11.33
CA PRO A 194 21.80 18.42 -11.38
C PRO A 194 22.04 17.57 -10.13
N LYS A 195 21.26 17.83 -9.08
CA LYS A 195 21.39 17.11 -7.81
C LYS A 195 20.19 16.18 -7.54
N ASN A 196 19.49 15.74 -8.57
CA ASN A 196 18.37 14.83 -8.44
C ASN A 196 18.73 13.43 -8.95
N ILE A 197 18.23 12.43 -8.23
CA ILE A 197 18.19 11.02 -8.64
C ILE A 197 16.76 10.74 -9.11
N TYR A 198 16.58 10.37 -10.35
CA TYR A 198 15.27 9.97 -10.88
C TYR A 198 15.19 8.44 -10.90
N VAL A 199 14.18 7.87 -10.25
CA VAL A 199 13.91 6.44 -10.23
C VAL A 199 12.67 6.18 -11.07
N PHE A 200 12.80 5.41 -12.15
CA PHE A 200 11.71 5.13 -13.08
C PHE A 200 11.16 3.72 -12.86
N PHE A 201 9.87 3.63 -12.54
CA PHE A 201 9.16 2.36 -12.43
C PHE A 201 8.38 1.99 -13.70
N ASP A 202 8.18 2.95 -14.59
CA ASP A 202 7.48 2.77 -15.86
C ASP A 202 8.37 3.25 -17.00
N ILE A 203 8.94 2.31 -17.74
CA ILE A 203 9.85 2.58 -18.85
C ILE A 203 9.14 3.40 -19.96
N SER A 204 7.83 3.21 -20.15
CA SER A 204 7.06 3.93 -21.16
C SER A 204 7.00 5.45 -20.91
N LYS A 205 7.28 5.86 -19.69
CA LYS A 205 7.24 7.26 -19.25
C LYS A 205 8.62 7.91 -19.13
N VAL A 206 9.67 7.18 -19.50
CA VAL A 206 11.04 7.71 -19.47
C VAL A 206 11.21 8.71 -20.62
N PRO A 207 11.63 9.95 -20.33
CA PRO A 207 11.90 10.93 -21.39
C PRO A 207 13.08 10.47 -22.27
N PRO A 208 13.05 10.70 -23.57
CA PRO A 208 14.18 10.42 -24.45
C PRO A 208 15.45 11.16 -23.98
N ALA A 209 16.60 10.52 -24.07
CA ALA A 209 17.88 11.14 -23.68
C ALA A 209 18.18 12.40 -24.49
N SER A 210 17.66 12.51 -25.72
CA SER A 210 17.78 13.70 -26.56
C SER A 210 17.05 14.94 -26.05
N GLU A 211 16.05 14.73 -25.18
CA GLU A 211 15.22 15.81 -24.61
C GLU A 211 15.63 16.22 -23.19
N THR A 212 16.59 15.50 -22.59
CA THR A 212 17.04 15.73 -21.22
C THR A 212 18.57 15.74 -21.14
N ARG A 213 19.11 16.27 -20.05
CA ARG A 213 20.53 16.11 -19.73
C ARG A 213 20.78 14.86 -18.87
N LEU A 214 19.76 14.03 -18.66
CA LEU A 214 19.87 12.84 -17.87
C LEU A 214 20.61 11.75 -18.62
N ARG A 215 21.51 11.10 -17.94
CA ARG A 215 22.08 9.81 -18.34
C ARG A 215 21.29 8.74 -17.63
N TYR A 216 21.03 7.65 -18.31
CA TYR A 216 20.23 6.56 -17.78
C TYR A 216 21.10 5.35 -17.47
N TYR A 217 20.95 4.82 -16.28
CA TYR A 217 21.70 3.68 -15.78
C TYR A 217 20.75 2.64 -15.22
N GLU A 218 21.13 1.38 -15.36
CA GLU A 218 20.48 0.29 -14.63
C GLU A 218 21.36 -0.10 -13.43
N ILE A 219 20.85 0.12 -12.21
CA ILE A 219 21.57 -0.10 -10.97
C ILE A 219 20.74 -0.99 -10.06
N ASP A 220 21.22 -2.19 -9.76
CA ASP A 220 20.53 -3.18 -8.92
C ASP A 220 19.08 -3.46 -9.37
N GLY A 221 18.83 -3.46 -10.69
CA GLY A 221 17.51 -3.69 -11.28
C GLY A 221 16.59 -2.47 -11.30
N TYR A 222 17.08 -1.29 -10.90
CA TYR A 222 16.35 -0.04 -10.99
C TYR A 222 16.84 0.80 -12.16
N LEU A 223 15.92 1.38 -12.92
CA LEU A 223 16.24 2.37 -13.94
C LEU A 223 16.38 3.75 -13.31
N ILE A 224 17.58 4.28 -13.39
CA ILE A 224 17.98 5.54 -12.74
C ILE A 224 18.35 6.57 -13.82
N GLY A 225 17.82 7.79 -13.67
CA GLY A 225 18.25 8.96 -14.44
C GLY A 225 18.98 9.95 -13.54
N THR A 226 20.14 10.42 -13.96
CA THR A 226 20.93 11.43 -13.25
C THR A 226 21.76 12.25 -14.23
N GLU A 227 22.19 13.46 -13.84
CA GLU A 227 23.18 14.23 -14.62
C GLU A 227 24.62 13.82 -14.30
N LEU A 228 24.81 13.02 -13.27
CA LEU A 228 26.14 12.53 -12.88
C LEU A 228 26.63 11.49 -13.88
N ASP A 229 27.95 11.46 -14.08
CA ASP A 229 28.62 10.41 -14.82
C ASP A 229 28.90 9.23 -13.90
N LEU A 230 28.22 8.12 -14.15
CA LEU A 230 28.35 6.87 -13.41
C LEU A 230 28.92 5.71 -14.26
N ASP A 231 29.47 6.01 -15.44
CA ASP A 231 29.95 4.98 -16.38
C ASP A 231 30.99 4.03 -15.77
N ALA A 232 31.73 4.48 -14.77
CA ALA A 232 32.67 3.65 -14.02
C ALA A 232 32.03 2.71 -12.98
N TYR A 233 30.77 2.94 -12.61
CA TYR A 233 30.09 2.29 -11.48
C TYR A 233 28.81 1.56 -11.86
N ALA A 234 28.23 1.88 -13.01
CA ALA A 234 26.98 1.31 -13.45
C ALA A 234 26.97 1.12 -14.98
N SER A 235 26.22 0.13 -15.44
CA SER A 235 26.02 -0.08 -16.88
C SER A 235 25.06 0.98 -17.45
N ALA A 236 25.45 1.62 -18.55
CA ALA A 236 24.55 2.51 -19.26
C ALA A 236 23.31 1.73 -19.73
N SER A 237 22.12 2.27 -19.45
CA SER A 237 20.88 1.62 -19.85
C SER A 237 20.64 1.80 -21.36
N PRO A 238 20.19 0.74 -22.07
CA PRO A 238 19.83 0.81 -23.49
C PRO A 238 18.64 1.74 -23.80
N VAL A 239 17.98 2.30 -22.78
CA VAL A 239 16.92 3.32 -22.97
C VAL A 239 17.43 4.55 -23.73
N SER A 240 18.75 4.77 -23.78
CA SER A 240 19.38 5.82 -24.60
C SER A 240 19.26 5.61 -26.11
N SER A 241 18.82 4.44 -26.59
CA SER A 241 18.82 4.05 -28.00
C SER A 241 17.43 3.91 -28.66
N HIS A 242 16.36 4.17 -27.97
CA HIS A 242 15.03 4.20 -28.59
C HIS A 242 14.65 5.64 -28.98
N ASN A 243 15.08 5.98 -30.21
CA ASN A 243 14.52 7.06 -31.02
C ASN A 243 13.26 6.59 -31.74
#